data_9342484b4e445eef4246a2b67bb16a9e
#
_entry.id   9342484b4e445eef4246a2b67bb16a9e
#
_cell.length_a   1.000
_cell.length_b   1.000
_cell.length_c   1.000
_cell.angle_alpha   90.00
_cell.angle_beta   90.00
_cell.angle_gamma   90.00
#
_symmetry.space_group_name_H-M   'P 1'
#
loop_
_entity.id
_entity.type
_entity.pdbx_description
1 polymer ?
#
loop_
_entity_poly.entity_id
_entity_poly.type
_entity_poly.pdbx_seq_one_letter_code
_entity_poly.pdbx_strand_id
1 'polypeptide(L)'
;APIRIQSMTTTDTLNIKASIDQTLSLINVGSELVRLTAPSIKDSDALEHIVKGVREMGKDTPIVADIHFTPNAALRAADFVEKVRVNPGNYADKKKFDVHEYTDESYAEELIRIKEKFTPLVLKCKELGRVIRIGTNHGSLSDRITSRYGDTPLGMVESAIEFLRIAEGCEFYDLVISMKSSNTLVMIQAYRLLVSRIDAEGMNYPLHLGVTEAGDGEDGRIKSAVGIGTLLEEGVGDTIRVSLTESPEAEIPVARALVERYKKRSELELEDGEFVSSINPFMYAKRKTFGIGKIGGKNAPIVISSLREKGEITHANLVGAGYRYSIADDKWNIADRACDAIFSGSRVVPFPLPGTLMVLMNGDDWLSKVMGTDVVEKHYPVWDKEEWVRVKSFAKVNFIKVERGDLSKEFLEGLVLRQDVVLILETTYENAMMDLRIAVEEVENKGGEGLPVVLKRELNKVGKEEFTLYQSTDLGGVLIDGLGDGVWVEGEGVSLSDRTNLAFGILQATRTRISQTEYISCPSCGRTLFDLEETTAKIRLATG
;
A
#
# COMPACT_ATOMS: atom_id res chain seq x y z
N ALA A 1 -4.20 -9.89 19.77
CA ALA A 1 -4.42 -11.21 19.13
C ALA A 1 -3.55 -11.30 17.87
N PRO A 2 -3.08 -12.48 17.44
CA PRO A 2 -2.28 -12.61 16.24
C PRO A 2 -3.11 -12.25 14.99
N ILE A 3 -2.48 -11.56 14.03
CA ILE A 3 -3.11 -11.19 12.76
C ILE A 3 -3.34 -12.49 11.95
N ARG A 4 -4.56 -12.70 11.44
CA ARG A 4 -4.94 -13.90 10.70
C ARG A 4 -4.86 -13.70 9.20
N ILE A 5 -4.41 -14.74 8.49
CA ILE A 5 -4.26 -14.75 7.03
C ILE A 5 -5.47 -15.44 6.40
N GLN A 6 -6.14 -14.73 5.49
CA GLN A 6 -7.25 -15.26 4.71
C GLN A 6 -6.88 -15.29 3.23
N SER A 7 -7.30 -16.34 2.51
CA SER A 7 -7.36 -16.36 1.05
C SER A 7 -8.74 -16.77 0.55
N MET A 8 -8.89 -16.92 -0.76
CA MET A 8 -10.18 -17.15 -1.42
C MET A 8 -10.02 -18.11 -2.59
N THR A 9 -10.96 -19.04 -2.74
CA THR A 9 -11.00 -19.92 -3.91
C THR A 9 -11.35 -19.16 -5.20
N THR A 10 -10.84 -19.67 -6.31
CA THR A 10 -11.17 -19.20 -7.67
C THR A 10 -12.05 -20.20 -8.41
N THR A 11 -12.25 -21.39 -7.86
CA THR A 11 -13.13 -22.41 -8.44
C THR A 11 -14.60 -21.99 -8.42
N ASP A 12 -15.37 -22.46 -9.41
CA ASP A 12 -16.82 -22.39 -9.36
C ASP A 12 -17.33 -23.16 -8.15
N THR A 13 -18.07 -22.51 -7.26
CA THR A 13 -18.60 -23.10 -6.02
C THR A 13 -19.55 -24.26 -6.30
N LEU A 14 -20.23 -24.28 -7.45
CA LEU A 14 -21.06 -25.40 -7.88
C LEU A 14 -20.24 -26.65 -8.24
N ASN A 15 -18.95 -26.49 -8.54
CA ASN A 15 -18.01 -27.61 -8.66
C ASN A 15 -17.47 -27.99 -7.27
N ILE A 16 -18.27 -28.73 -6.53
CA ILE A 16 -18.01 -29.11 -5.12
C ILE A 16 -16.62 -29.74 -4.96
N LYS A 17 -16.26 -30.70 -5.84
CA LYS A 17 -14.98 -31.40 -5.74
C LYS A 17 -13.80 -30.44 -5.91
N ALA A 18 -13.80 -29.64 -6.97
CA ALA A 18 -12.73 -28.67 -7.22
C ALA A 18 -12.62 -27.63 -6.09
N SER A 19 -13.76 -27.22 -5.52
CA SER A 19 -13.80 -26.27 -4.41
C SER A 19 -13.26 -26.87 -3.10
N ILE A 20 -13.52 -28.15 -2.84
CA ILE A 20 -12.90 -28.89 -1.71
C ILE A 20 -11.40 -28.97 -1.92
N ASP A 21 -10.95 -29.45 -3.09
CA ASP A 21 -9.53 -29.64 -3.40
C ASP A 21 -8.75 -28.31 -3.26
N GLN A 22 -9.27 -27.21 -3.80
CA GLN A 22 -8.63 -25.91 -3.69
C GLN A 22 -8.67 -25.35 -2.25
N THR A 23 -9.77 -25.54 -1.53
CA THR A 23 -9.85 -25.16 -0.11
C THR A 23 -8.78 -25.88 0.72
N LEU A 24 -8.59 -27.19 0.50
CA LEU A 24 -7.55 -27.97 1.16
C LEU A 24 -6.15 -27.50 0.76
N SER A 25 -5.93 -27.18 -0.52
CA SER A 25 -4.67 -26.59 -1.01
C SER A 25 -4.33 -25.32 -0.25
N LEU A 26 -5.28 -24.38 -0.15
CA LEU A 26 -5.10 -23.11 0.57
C LEU A 26 -4.81 -23.33 2.06
N ILE A 27 -5.51 -24.27 2.71
CA ILE A 27 -5.25 -24.62 4.12
C ILE A 27 -3.84 -25.20 4.29
N ASN A 28 -3.40 -26.06 3.38
CA ASN A 28 -2.10 -26.72 3.46
C ASN A 28 -0.93 -25.72 3.26
N VAL A 29 -1.09 -24.67 2.45
CA VAL A 29 -0.08 -23.59 2.34
C VAL A 29 -0.18 -22.58 3.48
N GLY A 30 -1.19 -22.71 4.37
CA GLY A 30 -1.30 -21.98 5.63
C GLY A 30 -2.30 -20.83 5.64
N SER A 31 -3.35 -20.90 4.83
CA SER A 31 -4.52 -20.01 5.00
C SER A 31 -5.25 -20.37 6.29
N GLU A 32 -5.51 -19.38 7.13
CA GLU A 32 -6.19 -19.56 8.42
C GLU A 32 -7.71 -19.35 8.31
N LEU A 33 -8.17 -18.74 7.21
CA LEU A 33 -9.57 -18.63 6.82
C LEU A 33 -9.65 -18.80 5.29
N VAL A 34 -10.64 -19.52 4.79
CA VAL A 34 -10.86 -19.68 3.35
C VAL A 34 -12.22 -19.14 2.97
N ARG A 35 -12.25 -18.28 1.94
CA ARG A 35 -13.48 -17.65 1.46
C ARG A 35 -13.91 -18.24 0.12
N LEU A 36 -15.19 -18.58 0.00
CA LEU A 36 -15.83 -19.04 -1.21
C LEU A 36 -16.93 -18.05 -1.64
N THR A 37 -17.12 -17.88 -2.94
CA THR A 37 -18.24 -17.06 -3.46
C THR A 37 -19.55 -17.85 -3.39
N ALA A 38 -20.64 -17.20 -2.98
CA ALA A 38 -21.97 -17.78 -2.99
C ALA A 38 -22.99 -16.74 -3.55
N PRO A 39 -23.00 -16.51 -4.87
CA PRO A 39 -23.83 -15.50 -5.49
C PRO A 39 -25.32 -15.86 -5.53
N SER A 40 -25.68 -17.13 -5.43
CA SER A 40 -27.05 -17.62 -5.47
C SER A 40 -27.35 -18.62 -4.33
N ILE A 41 -28.63 -18.98 -4.19
CA ILE A 41 -29.05 -20.03 -3.22
C ILE A 41 -28.42 -21.37 -3.57
N LYS A 42 -28.27 -21.71 -4.86
CA LYS A 42 -27.64 -22.97 -5.28
C LYS A 42 -26.18 -23.06 -4.84
N ASP A 43 -25.45 -21.94 -4.95
CA ASP A 43 -24.06 -21.87 -4.45
C ASP A 43 -24.03 -22.01 -2.94
N SER A 44 -25.00 -21.41 -2.23
CA SER A 44 -25.11 -21.56 -0.77
C SER A 44 -25.45 -23.00 -0.36
N ASP A 45 -26.28 -23.72 -1.11
CA ASP A 45 -26.52 -25.15 -0.89
C ASP A 45 -25.26 -25.99 -1.14
N ALA A 46 -24.46 -25.65 -2.15
CA ALA A 46 -23.20 -26.34 -2.42
C ALA A 46 -22.19 -26.20 -1.26
N LEU A 47 -22.24 -25.10 -0.50
CA LEU A 47 -21.38 -24.90 0.68
C LEU A 47 -21.58 -26.00 1.73
N GLU A 48 -22.78 -26.57 1.89
CA GLU A 48 -23.04 -27.70 2.79
C GLU A 48 -22.08 -28.86 2.51
N HIS A 49 -22.00 -29.24 1.24
CA HIS A 49 -21.17 -30.37 0.81
C HIS A 49 -19.67 -30.03 0.86
N ILE A 50 -19.30 -28.79 0.54
CA ILE A 50 -17.91 -28.35 0.57
C ILE A 50 -17.40 -28.34 2.01
N VAL A 51 -18.13 -27.71 2.94
CA VAL A 51 -17.77 -27.66 4.36
C VAL A 51 -17.66 -29.08 4.92
N LYS A 52 -18.65 -29.94 4.65
CA LYS A 52 -18.63 -31.34 5.08
C LYS A 52 -17.38 -32.06 4.55
N GLY A 53 -17.07 -31.95 3.26
CA GLY A 53 -15.89 -32.58 2.66
C GLY A 53 -14.58 -32.08 3.26
N VAL A 54 -14.45 -30.79 3.55
CA VAL A 54 -13.27 -30.24 4.25
C VAL A 54 -13.16 -30.77 5.68
N ARG A 55 -14.27 -30.89 6.42
CA ARG A 55 -14.30 -31.46 7.80
C ARG A 55 -13.97 -32.96 7.81
N GLU A 56 -14.45 -33.73 6.83
CA GLU A 56 -14.12 -35.17 6.67
C GLU A 56 -12.61 -35.40 6.46
N MET A 57 -11.89 -34.39 5.88
CA MET A 57 -10.43 -34.42 5.75
C MET A 57 -9.70 -33.93 7.02
N GLY A 58 -10.41 -33.78 8.15
CA GLY A 58 -9.84 -33.39 9.44
C GLY A 58 -9.39 -31.94 9.53
N LYS A 59 -9.95 -31.03 8.71
CA LYS A 59 -9.62 -29.60 8.72
C LYS A 59 -10.74 -28.77 9.34
N ASP A 60 -10.41 -28.02 10.40
CA ASP A 60 -11.35 -27.15 11.14
C ASP A 60 -11.23 -25.66 10.76
N THR A 61 -10.47 -25.35 9.71
CA THR A 61 -10.28 -23.97 9.23
C THR A 61 -11.63 -23.33 8.92
N PRO A 62 -11.94 -22.14 9.48
CA PRO A 62 -13.20 -21.45 9.24
C PRO A 62 -13.43 -21.11 7.76
N ILE A 63 -14.64 -21.37 7.29
CA ILE A 63 -15.09 -21.07 5.93
C ILE A 63 -15.91 -19.78 5.95
N VAL A 64 -15.68 -18.93 4.93
CA VAL A 64 -16.37 -17.65 4.76
C VAL A 64 -17.18 -17.67 3.47
N ALA A 65 -18.50 -17.48 3.55
CA ALA A 65 -19.34 -17.28 2.37
C ALA A 65 -19.32 -15.80 1.93
N ASP A 66 -19.00 -15.56 0.68
CA ASP A 66 -19.01 -14.22 0.08
C ASP A 66 -20.30 -13.99 -0.71
N ILE A 67 -21.24 -13.30 -0.08
CA ILE A 67 -22.56 -13.01 -0.65
C ILE A 67 -22.53 -11.69 -1.41
N HIS A 68 -22.97 -11.72 -2.67
CA HIS A 68 -22.89 -10.52 -3.53
C HIS A 68 -24.18 -9.73 -3.58
N PHE A 69 -25.33 -10.38 -3.88
CA PHE A 69 -26.55 -9.64 -4.24
C PHE A 69 -27.84 -10.16 -3.61
N THR A 70 -27.83 -11.35 -3.01
CA THR A 70 -29.06 -12.05 -2.68
C THR A 70 -29.18 -12.32 -1.17
N PRO A 71 -30.06 -11.60 -0.43
CA PRO A 71 -30.25 -11.82 1.00
C PRO A 71 -30.58 -13.29 1.35
N ASN A 72 -31.41 -13.96 0.56
CA ASN A 72 -31.76 -15.37 0.79
C ASN A 72 -30.57 -16.32 0.66
N ALA A 73 -29.58 -16.01 -0.19
CA ALA A 73 -28.34 -16.78 -0.24
C ALA A 73 -27.52 -16.63 1.04
N ALA A 74 -27.48 -15.41 1.62
CA ALA A 74 -26.83 -15.17 2.90
C ALA A 74 -27.47 -15.96 4.03
N LEU A 75 -28.81 -15.95 4.11
CA LEU A 75 -29.57 -16.73 5.09
C LEU A 75 -29.28 -18.23 4.96
N ARG A 76 -29.21 -18.74 3.75
CA ARG A 76 -28.92 -20.16 3.50
C ARG A 76 -27.47 -20.52 3.82
N ALA A 77 -26.50 -19.68 3.43
CA ALA A 77 -25.09 -19.88 3.72
C ALA A 77 -24.79 -19.92 5.24
N ALA A 78 -25.50 -19.11 6.04
CA ALA A 78 -25.33 -19.07 7.49
C ALA A 78 -25.59 -20.43 8.19
N ASP A 79 -26.33 -21.34 7.56
CA ASP A 79 -26.55 -22.69 8.08
C ASP A 79 -25.25 -23.52 8.10
N PHE A 80 -24.31 -23.24 7.20
CA PHE A 80 -23.17 -24.13 6.93
C PHE A 80 -21.80 -23.54 7.29
N VAL A 81 -21.62 -22.22 7.15
CA VAL A 81 -20.30 -21.57 7.30
C VAL A 81 -20.18 -20.81 8.63
N GLU A 82 -18.95 -20.59 9.07
CA GLU A 82 -18.66 -19.85 10.29
C GLU A 82 -18.82 -18.33 10.12
N LYS A 83 -18.66 -17.82 8.88
CA LYS A 83 -18.73 -16.38 8.60
C LYS A 83 -19.45 -16.09 7.30
N VAL A 84 -20.34 -15.11 7.31
CA VAL A 84 -21.01 -14.60 6.11
C VAL A 84 -20.53 -13.18 5.81
N ARG A 85 -20.03 -12.93 4.61
CA ARG A 85 -19.67 -11.57 4.17
C ARG A 85 -20.78 -10.98 3.32
N VAL A 86 -21.19 -9.78 3.68
CA VAL A 86 -22.13 -8.96 2.90
C VAL A 86 -21.47 -7.64 2.48
N ASN A 87 -21.84 -7.14 1.29
CA ASN A 87 -21.44 -5.81 0.84
C ASN A 87 -22.65 -4.88 0.94
N PRO A 88 -22.63 -3.86 1.81
CA PRO A 88 -23.75 -2.94 2.00
C PRO A 88 -24.36 -2.42 0.72
N GLY A 89 -23.52 -1.92 -0.22
CA GLY A 89 -23.99 -1.33 -1.47
C GLY A 89 -24.62 -2.30 -2.47
N ASN A 90 -24.52 -3.61 -2.28
CA ASN A 90 -25.07 -4.63 -3.17
C ASN A 90 -26.12 -5.53 -2.50
N TYR A 91 -26.07 -5.65 -1.18
CA TYR A 91 -26.89 -6.60 -0.43
C TYR A 91 -28.34 -6.14 -0.28
N ALA A 92 -28.55 -5.01 0.33
CA ALA A 92 -29.86 -4.46 0.62
C ALA A 92 -30.08 -3.09 -0.03
N ASP A 93 -29.01 -2.35 -0.23
CA ASP A 93 -28.97 -1.01 -0.78
C ASP A 93 -28.38 -1.06 -2.19
N LYS A 94 -29.23 -1.09 -3.22
CA LYS A 94 -28.81 -1.35 -4.59
C LYS A 94 -28.55 -0.05 -5.36
N LYS A 95 -27.57 -0.07 -6.28
CA LYS A 95 -27.46 0.90 -7.38
C LYS A 95 -28.64 0.69 -8.33
N LYS A 96 -29.42 1.74 -8.54
CA LYS A 96 -30.50 1.76 -9.52
C LYS A 96 -30.09 2.49 -10.80
N PHE A 97 -28.92 3.18 -10.78
CA PHE A 97 -28.40 4.06 -11.84
C PHE A 97 -29.36 5.22 -12.22
N ASP A 98 -30.33 5.48 -11.38
CA ASP A 98 -31.20 6.63 -11.51
C ASP A 98 -30.56 7.79 -10.73
N VAL A 99 -30.36 8.93 -11.37
CA VAL A 99 -29.85 10.14 -10.73
C VAL A 99 -30.96 10.71 -9.86
N HIS A 100 -31.01 10.30 -8.60
CA HIS A 100 -31.94 10.84 -7.63
C HIS A 100 -31.18 11.60 -6.55
N GLU A 101 -31.55 12.84 -6.34
CA GLU A 101 -31.23 13.54 -5.11
C GLU A 101 -32.08 12.92 -4.00
N TYR A 102 -31.43 12.36 -2.99
CA TYR A 102 -32.12 11.83 -1.81
C TYR A 102 -32.37 12.97 -0.82
N THR A 103 -33.64 13.24 -0.52
CA THR A 103 -34.02 14.09 0.61
C THR A 103 -33.77 13.35 1.93
N ASP A 104 -33.78 14.05 3.07
CA ASP A 104 -33.62 13.42 4.38
C ASP A 104 -34.73 12.39 4.64
N GLU A 105 -35.95 12.66 4.20
CA GLU A 105 -37.09 11.73 4.33
C GLU A 105 -36.88 10.47 3.50
N SER A 106 -36.56 10.61 2.22
CA SER A 106 -36.34 9.45 1.34
C SER A 106 -35.11 8.64 1.76
N TYR A 107 -34.09 9.29 2.32
CA TYR A 107 -32.93 8.63 2.89
C TYR A 107 -33.31 7.78 4.11
N ALA A 108 -34.12 8.33 5.01
CA ALA A 108 -34.61 7.61 6.19
C ALA A 108 -35.51 6.42 5.84
N GLU A 109 -36.39 6.56 4.83
CA GLU A 109 -37.22 5.45 4.34
C GLU A 109 -36.36 4.29 3.80
N GLU A 110 -35.32 4.60 3.03
CA GLU A 110 -34.39 3.56 2.55
C GLU A 110 -33.62 2.87 3.68
N LEU A 111 -33.26 3.59 4.75
CA LEU A 111 -32.64 2.98 5.94
C LEU A 111 -33.60 2.00 6.65
N ILE A 112 -34.88 2.31 6.74
CA ILE A 112 -35.88 1.39 7.26
C ILE A 112 -35.95 0.12 6.42
N ARG A 113 -35.98 0.27 5.10
CA ARG A 113 -35.99 -0.85 4.15
C ARG A 113 -34.72 -1.73 4.27
N ILE A 114 -33.55 -1.11 4.43
CA ILE A 114 -32.28 -1.81 4.65
C ILE A 114 -32.34 -2.60 5.94
N LYS A 115 -32.81 -2.00 7.03
CA LYS A 115 -33.00 -2.64 8.33
C LYS A 115 -33.90 -3.88 8.21
N GLU A 116 -35.04 -3.75 7.57
CA GLU A 116 -35.96 -4.89 7.34
C GLU A 116 -35.31 -6.06 6.60
N LYS A 117 -34.45 -5.79 5.62
CA LYS A 117 -33.75 -6.81 4.83
C LYS A 117 -32.53 -7.43 5.53
N PHE A 118 -31.84 -6.67 6.34
CA PHE A 118 -30.60 -7.10 6.99
C PHE A 118 -30.88 -7.80 8.33
N THR A 119 -31.88 -7.34 9.10
CA THR A 119 -32.24 -7.91 10.40
C THR A 119 -32.43 -9.44 10.39
N PRO A 120 -33.10 -10.08 9.40
CA PRO A 120 -33.24 -11.52 9.40
C PRO A 120 -31.90 -12.27 9.39
N LEU A 121 -30.89 -11.78 8.64
CA LEU A 121 -29.55 -12.37 8.65
C LEU A 121 -28.87 -12.19 9.99
N VAL A 122 -28.96 -11.00 10.58
CA VAL A 122 -28.38 -10.68 11.90
C VAL A 122 -28.93 -11.63 12.96
N LEU A 123 -30.25 -11.80 13.04
CA LEU A 123 -30.89 -12.67 14.01
C LEU A 123 -30.52 -14.15 13.80
N LYS A 124 -30.46 -14.60 12.56
CA LYS A 124 -30.04 -15.97 12.23
C LYS A 124 -28.57 -16.21 12.62
N CYS A 125 -27.69 -15.29 12.33
CA CYS A 125 -26.27 -15.38 12.71
C CYS A 125 -26.11 -15.37 14.25
N LYS A 126 -26.89 -14.56 14.96
CA LYS A 126 -26.95 -14.54 16.44
C LYS A 126 -27.37 -15.89 17.00
N GLU A 127 -28.43 -16.48 16.46
CA GLU A 127 -28.93 -17.80 16.86
C GLU A 127 -27.90 -18.93 16.63
N LEU A 128 -27.23 -18.90 15.48
CA LEU A 128 -26.28 -19.94 15.07
C LEU A 128 -24.84 -19.69 15.55
N GLY A 129 -24.55 -18.60 16.24
CA GLY A 129 -23.19 -18.21 16.64
C GLY A 129 -22.26 -17.97 15.44
N ARG A 130 -22.77 -17.31 14.38
CA ARG A 130 -22.00 -17.00 13.16
C ARG A 130 -21.54 -15.57 13.16
N VAL A 131 -20.42 -15.31 12.50
CA VAL A 131 -19.85 -13.98 12.33
C VAL A 131 -20.36 -13.33 11.03
N ILE A 132 -20.69 -12.04 11.07
CA ILE A 132 -20.96 -11.27 9.84
C ILE A 132 -19.77 -10.36 9.55
N ARG A 133 -19.27 -10.41 8.30
CA ARG A 133 -18.34 -9.39 7.82
C ARG A 133 -19.06 -8.38 6.95
N ILE A 134 -19.05 -7.12 7.39
CA ILE A 134 -19.51 -5.97 6.62
C ILE A 134 -18.34 -5.52 5.76
N GLY A 135 -18.44 -5.78 4.45
CA GLY A 135 -17.34 -5.60 3.51
C GLY A 135 -17.66 -4.59 2.43
N THR A 136 -17.32 -3.32 2.68
CA THR A 136 -17.50 -2.22 1.73
C THR A 136 -16.36 -2.19 0.73
N ASN A 137 -16.69 -1.99 -0.55
CA ASN A 137 -15.73 -1.78 -1.63
C ASN A 137 -15.99 -0.40 -2.26
N HIS A 138 -14.92 0.36 -2.49
CA HIS A 138 -14.94 1.56 -3.33
C HIS A 138 -15.48 1.21 -4.73
N GLY A 139 -16.27 2.08 -5.32
CA GLY A 139 -16.92 1.84 -6.61
C GLY A 139 -18.18 0.96 -6.58
N SER A 140 -18.52 0.33 -5.42
CA SER A 140 -19.76 -0.42 -5.23
C SER A 140 -20.67 0.15 -4.14
N LEU A 141 -20.56 1.44 -3.87
CA LEU A 141 -21.46 2.15 -2.96
C LEU A 141 -22.84 2.29 -3.61
N SER A 142 -23.91 2.33 -2.80
CA SER A 142 -25.27 2.57 -3.28
C SER A 142 -25.44 4.01 -3.80
N ASP A 143 -26.48 4.22 -4.65
CA ASP A 143 -26.80 5.55 -5.16
C ASP A 143 -27.10 6.53 -4.04
N ARG A 144 -27.77 6.08 -2.97
CA ARG A 144 -28.08 6.85 -1.77
C ARG A 144 -26.83 7.36 -1.06
N ILE A 145 -25.86 6.49 -0.83
CA ILE A 145 -24.58 6.84 -0.20
C ILE A 145 -23.77 7.77 -1.13
N THR A 146 -23.70 7.43 -2.42
CA THR A 146 -22.97 8.25 -3.40
C THR A 146 -23.57 9.64 -3.55
N SER A 147 -24.91 9.75 -3.53
CA SER A 147 -25.62 11.04 -3.60
C SER A 147 -25.29 11.93 -2.38
N ARG A 148 -25.22 11.36 -1.19
CA ARG A 148 -25.04 12.13 0.05
C ARG A 148 -23.57 12.39 0.41
N TYR A 149 -22.69 11.41 0.23
CA TYR A 149 -21.30 11.42 0.69
C TYR A 149 -20.27 11.32 -0.44
N GLY A 150 -20.71 11.09 -1.68
CA GLY A 150 -19.85 10.82 -2.82
C GLY A 150 -19.24 9.41 -2.79
N ASP A 151 -18.53 9.05 -3.87
CA ASP A 151 -17.69 7.84 -3.92
C ASP A 151 -16.34 8.16 -3.27
N THR A 152 -16.35 8.30 -1.95
CA THR A 152 -15.27 8.81 -1.11
C THR A 152 -14.99 7.88 0.07
N PRO A 153 -13.85 8.04 0.78
CA PRO A 153 -13.61 7.35 2.06
C PRO A 153 -14.75 7.53 3.07
N LEU A 154 -15.33 8.73 3.15
CA LEU A 154 -16.48 9.00 4.03
C LEU A 154 -17.71 8.19 3.62
N GLY A 155 -18.02 8.12 2.32
CA GLY A 155 -19.14 7.30 1.84
C GLY A 155 -18.94 5.81 2.13
N MET A 156 -17.70 5.30 2.01
CA MET A 156 -17.38 3.92 2.39
C MET A 156 -17.65 3.67 3.89
N VAL A 157 -17.21 4.57 4.75
CA VAL A 157 -17.33 4.46 6.20
C VAL A 157 -18.81 4.54 6.63
N GLU A 158 -19.56 5.54 6.18
CA GLU A 158 -20.98 5.69 6.54
C GLU A 158 -21.81 4.50 6.07
N SER A 159 -21.52 3.98 4.86
CA SER A 159 -22.16 2.75 4.35
C SER A 159 -21.98 1.54 5.29
N ALA A 160 -20.83 1.41 5.96
CA ALA A 160 -20.60 0.33 6.91
C ALA A 160 -21.23 0.62 8.27
N ILE A 161 -21.09 1.85 8.80
CA ILE A 161 -21.58 2.24 10.11
C ILE A 161 -23.11 2.07 10.21
N GLU A 162 -23.85 2.38 9.16
CA GLU A 162 -25.30 2.14 9.13
C GLU A 162 -25.65 0.66 9.37
N PHE A 163 -24.91 -0.28 8.77
CA PHE A 163 -25.11 -1.71 9.01
C PHE A 163 -24.67 -2.13 10.42
N LEU A 164 -23.60 -1.54 10.96
CA LEU A 164 -23.19 -1.78 12.36
C LEU A 164 -24.28 -1.36 13.32
N ARG A 165 -24.83 -0.16 13.18
CA ARG A 165 -25.92 0.35 14.02
C ARG A 165 -27.18 -0.54 13.97
N ILE A 166 -27.49 -1.12 12.79
CA ILE A 166 -28.60 -2.08 12.67
C ILE A 166 -28.29 -3.36 13.44
N ALA A 167 -27.08 -3.90 13.33
CA ALA A 167 -26.65 -5.11 14.02
C ALA A 167 -26.65 -4.92 15.55
N GLU A 168 -26.08 -3.81 16.06
CA GLU A 168 -26.11 -3.47 17.48
C GLU A 168 -27.53 -3.25 18.01
N GLY A 169 -28.42 -2.69 17.20
CA GLY A 169 -29.84 -2.59 17.52
C GLY A 169 -30.56 -3.92 17.68
N CYS A 170 -29.94 -5.03 17.21
CA CYS A 170 -30.34 -6.40 17.45
C CYS A 170 -29.51 -7.08 18.57
N GLU A 171 -28.66 -6.33 19.29
CA GLU A 171 -27.70 -6.85 20.28
C GLU A 171 -26.79 -7.93 19.69
N PHE A 172 -26.27 -7.70 18.49
CA PHE A 172 -25.36 -8.59 17.78
C PHE A 172 -24.00 -7.90 17.55
N TYR A 173 -22.93 -8.50 18.07
CA TYR A 173 -21.58 -7.93 18.12
C TYR A 173 -20.53 -8.80 17.45
N ASP A 174 -20.88 -9.98 16.91
CA ASP A 174 -19.94 -10.85 16.19
C ASP A 174 -19.72 -10.33 14.76
N LEU A 175 -19.05 -9.18 14.67
CA LEU A 175 -18.86 -8.42 13.44
C LEU A 175 -17.38 -8.27 13.09
N VAL A 176 -17.10 -8.21 11.79
CA VAL A 176 -15.81 -7.84 11.20
C VAL A 176 -16.05 -6.80 10.12
N ILE A 177 -15.18 -5.81 9.98
CA ILE A 177 -15.36 -4.73 8.99
C ILE A 177 -14.22 -4.75 7.99
N SER A 178 -14.51 -4.41 6.73
CA SER A 178 -13.47 -4.18 5.72
C SER A 178 -13.83 -3.04 4.77
N MET A 179 -12.80 -2.21 4.47
CA MET A 179 -12.85 -1.08 3.54
C MET A 179 -11.86 -1.36 2.41
N LYS A 180 -12.32 -1.81 1.25
CA LYS A 180 -11.44 -2.20 0.15
C LYS A 180 -11.48 -1.21 -1.01
N SER A 181 -10.31 -0.88 -1.52
CA SER A 181 -10.14 -0.09 -2.74
C SER A 181 -8.93 -0.61 -3.52
N SER A 182 -8.92 -0.42 -4.83
CA SER A 182 -7.74 -0.60 -5.69
C SER A 182 -6.76 0.57 -5.56
N ASN A 183 -7.24 1.72 -5.09
CA ASN A 183 -6.43 2.87 -4.75
C ASN A 183 -6.00 2.76 -3.28
N THR A 184 -4.70 2.58 -3.04
CA THR A 184 -4.11 2.43 -1.70
C THR A 184 -4.37 3.64 -0.81
N LEU A 185 -4.31 4.86 -1.37
CA LEU A 185 -4.59 6.10 -0.64
C LEU A 185 -6.03 6.13 -0.11
N VAL A 186 -7.01 5.85 -0.98
CA VAL A 186 -8.44 5.78 -0.58
C VAL A 186 -8.67 4.71 0.49
N MET A 187 -8.02 3.54 0.32
CA MET A 187 -8.13 2.44 1.29
C MET A 187 -7.62 2.86 2.67
N ILE A 188 -6.41 3.41 2.76
CA ILE A 188 -5.79 3.82 4.02
C ILE A 188 -6.63 4.91 4.71
N GLN A 189 -7.04 5.93 3.96
CA GLN A 189 -7.90 7.00 4.49
C GLN A 189 -9.24 6.46 5.01
N ALA A 190 -9.86 5.52 4.29
CA ALA A 190 -11.11 4.91 4.71
C ALA A 190 -10.97 4.12 6.02
N TYR A 191 -9.88 3.36 6.21
CA TYR A 191 -9.65 2.66 7.48
C TYR A 191 -9.33 3.61 8.64
N ARG A 192 -8.48 4.61 8.43
CA ARG A 192 -8.18 5.62 9.46
C ARG A 192 -9.45 6.35 9.89
N LEU A 193 -10.28 6.77 8.94
CA LEU A 193 -11.56 7.41 9.21
C LEU A 193 -12.54 6.45 9.90
N LEU A 194 -12.59 5.19 9.48
CA LEU A 194 -13.42 4.16 10.11
C LEU A 194 -13.04 4.00 11.59
N VAL A 195 -11.76 3.82 11.91
CA VAL A 195 -11.28 3.69 13.30
C VAL A 195 -11.73 4.90 14.13
N SER A 196 -11.47 6.11 13.65
CA SER A 196 -11.88 7.34 14.35
C SER A 196 -13.40 7.42 14.59
N ARG A 197 -14.20 6.94 13.62
CA ARG A 197 -15.66 7.00 13.72
C ARG A 197 -16.24 5.93 14.64
N ILE A 198 -15.75 4.68 14.57
CA ILE A 198 -16.22 3.61 15.44
C ILE A 198 -15.81 3.87 16.90
N ASP A 199 -14.59 4.39 17.13
CA ASP A 199 -14.16 4.80 18.48
C ASP A 199 -15.08 5.88 19.07
N ALA A 200 -15.46 6.88 18.28
CA ALA A 200 -16.36 7.93 18.70
C ALA A 200 -17.77 7.41 19.06
N GLU A 201 -18.20 6.28 18.50
CA GLU A 201 -19.47 5.60 18.80
C GLU A 201 -19.32 4.50 19.86
N GLY A 202 -18.12 4.29 20.42
CA GLY A 202 -17.84 3.26 21.42
C GLY A 202 -17.82 1.84 20.86
N MET A 203 -17.64 1.70 19.55
CA MET A 203 -17.56 0.42 18.83
C MET A 203 -16.11 -0.05 18.73
N ASN A 204 -15.87 -1.35 18.89
CA ASN A 204 -14.55 -1.96 18.78
C ASN A 204 -14.63 -3.31 18.03
N TYR A 205 -14.62 -3.25 16.72
CA TYR A 205 -14.75 -4.42 15.85
C TYR A 205 -13.45 -4.75 15.12
N PRO A 206 -13.11 -6.05 14.97
CA PRO A 206 -11.96 -6.49 14.18
C PRO A 206 -12.02 -5.99 12.73
N LEU A 207 -10.85 -5.62 12.20
CA LEU A 207 -10.70 -5.08 10.86
C LEU A 207 -10.01 -6.08 9.93
N HIS A 208 -10.59 -6.28 8.73
CA HIS A 208 -10.05 -7.14 7.69
C HIS A 208 -9.43 -6.32 6.57
N LEU A 209 -8.11 -6.26 6.51
CA LEU A 209 -7.37 -5.45 5.54
C LEU A 209 -7.22 -6.16 4.18
N GLY A 210 -7.13 -5.38 3.13
CA GLY A 210 -6.79 -5.87 1.79
C GLY A 210 -6.99 -4.83 0.72
N VAL A 211 -6.01 -4.72 -0.18
CA VAL A 211 -6.15 -3.97 -1.43
C VAL A 211 -6.93 -4.84 -2.41
N THR A 212 -7.96 -4.30 -3.05
CA THR A 212 -8.66 -5.04 -4.12
C THR A 212 -8.04 -4.73 -5.47
N GLU A 213 -8.01 -5.71 -6.37
CA GLU A 213 -7.48 -5.51 -7.72
C GLU A 213 -6.06 -4.96 -7.71
N ALA A 214 -5.20 -5.51 -6.85
CA ALA A 214 -3.83 -5.01 -6.70
C ALA A 214 -2.96 -5.23 -7.95
N GLY A 215 -3.32 -6.20 -8.79
CA GLY A 215 -2.58 -6.57 -9.99
C GLY A 215 -1.76 -7.83 -9.80
N ASP A 216 -0.86 -8.09 -10.75
CA ASP A 216 0.00 -9.26 -10.76
C ASP A 216 1.45 -8.92 -10.41
N GLY A 217 2.25 -9.95 -10.18
CA GLY A 217 3.69 -9.87 -10.00
C GLY A 217 4.11 -8.90 -8.89
N GLU A 218 5.10 -8.10 -9.19
CA GLU A 218 5.69 -7.15 -8.24
C GLU A 218 4.74 -5.99 -7.91
N ASP A 219 3.97 -5.49 -8.89
CA ASP A 219 3.03 -4.38 -8.69
C ASP A 219 1.96 -4.73 -7.63
N GLY A 220 1.41 -5.95 -7.69
CA GLY A 220 0.44 -6.42 -6.71
C GLY A 220 1.01 -6.54 -5.29
N ARG A 221 2.28 -6.98 -5.19
CA ARG A 221 3.01 -7.08 -3.93
C ARG A 221 3.29 -5.70 -3.32
N ILE A 222 3.77 -4.76 -4.14
CA ILE A 222 4.04 -3.36 -3.72
C ILE A 222 2.77 -2.68 -3.23
N LYS A 223 1.66 -2.75 -4.00
CA LYS A 223 0.38 -2.16 -3.59
C LYS A 223 -0.17 -2.77 -2.30
N SER A 224 -0.08 -4.10 -2.18
CA SER A 224 -0.50 -4.79 -0.96
C SER A 224 0.34 -4.38 0.25
N ALA A 225 1.66 -4.27 0.08
CA ALA A 225 2.57 -3.82 1.15
C ALA A 225 2.32 -2.36 1.54
N VAL A 226 2.15 -1.46 0.57
CA VAL A 226 1.80 -0.05 0.85
C VAL A 226 0.44 0.02 1.58
N GLY A 227 -0.61 -0.64 1.07
CA GLY A 227 -1.94 -0.52 1.63
C GLY A 227 -2.10 -1.23 2.98
N ILE A 228 -1.72 -2.52 3.06
CA ILE A 228 -1.85 -3.32 4.27
C ILE A 228 -0.75 -2.95 5.27
N GLY A 229 0.51 -2.89 4.81
CA GLY A 229 1.66 -2.64 5.67
C GLY A 229 1.56 -1.31 6.40
N THR A 230 1.17 -0.21 5.73
CA THR A 230 0.98 1.09 6.39
C THR A 230 -0.01 1.01 7.55
N LEU A 231 -1.15 0.34 7.37
CA LEU A 231 -2.14 0.19 8.44
C LEU A 231 -1.65 -0.70 9.59
N LEU A 232 -0.92 -1.78 9.26
CA LEU A 232 -0.30 -2.64 10.29
C LEU A 232 0.77 -1.89 11.09
N GLU A 233 1.55 -0.99 10.45
CA GLU A 233 2.49 -0.10 11.14
C GLU A 233 1.79 0.85 12.13
N GLU A 234 0.55 1.22 11.84
CA GLU A 234 -0.29 2.07 12.68
C GLU A 234 -1.09 1.28 13.73
N GLY A 235 -0.86 -0.04 13.84
CA GLY A 235 -1.57 -0.91 14.78
C GLY A 235 -3.01 -1.25 14.34
N VAL A 236 -3.36 -1.02 13.09
CA VAL A 236 -4.69 -1.25 12.54
C VAL A 236 -4.72 -2.54 11.72
N GLY A 237 -5.58 -3.50 12.07
CA GLY A 237 -5.83 -4.72 11.32
C GLY A 237 -5.68 -6.00 12.12
N ASP A 238 -6.67 -6.89 12.01
CA ASP A 238 -6.77 -8.18 12.71
C ASP A 238 -6.73 -9.38 11.78
N THR A 239 -7.19 -9.18 10.56
CA THR A 239 -7.10 -10.18 9.49
C THR A 239 -6.69 -9.51 8.18
N ILE A 240 -5.92 -10.21 7.34
CA ILE A 240 -5.49 -9.67 6.07
C ILE A 240 -5.78 -10.62 4.90
N ARG A 241 -5.97 -10.06 3.70
CA ARG A 241 -5.87 -10.78 2.44
C ARG A 241 -5.04 -9.98 1.45
N VAL A 242 -3.94 -10.55 1.01
CA VAL A 242 -3.24 -10.10 -0.21
C VAL A 242 -4.05 -10.59 -1.41
N SER A 243 -4.22 -9.77 -2.43
CA SER A 243 -4.96 -10.11 -3.65
C SER A 243 -4.05 -9.97 -4.85
N LEU A 244 -3.66 -11.09 -5.45
CA LEU A 244 -2.83 -11.15 -6.64
C LEU A 244 -3.62 -11.75 -7.80
N THR A 245 -3.24 -11.43 -9.04
CA THR A 245 -3.82 -12.05 -10.23
C THR A 245 -3.32 -13.50 -10.42
N GLU A 246 -2.25 -13.86 -9.73
CA GLU A 246 -1.66 -15.21 -9.65
C GLU A 246 -2.61 -16.21 -8.95
N SER A 247 -2.22 -17.50 -8.89
CA SER A 247 -2.97 -18.49 -8.13
C SER A 247 -3.14 -18.06 -6.66
N PRO A 248 -4.28 -18.34 -6.02
CA PRO A 248 -4.53 -17.87 -4.65
C PRO A 248 -3.58 -18.48 -3.61
N GLU A 249 -2.92 -19.59 -3.91
CA GLU A 249 -1.87 -20.17 -3.09
C GLU A 249 -0.65 -19.23 -3.00
N ALA A 250 -0.35 -18.45 -4.05
CA ALA A 250 0.75 -17.49 -4.07
C ALA A 250 0.50 -16.27 -3.15
N GLU A 251 -0.75 -15.98 -2.80
CA GLU A 251 -1.11 -14.91 -1.87
C GLU A 251 -0.58 -15.17 -0.45
N ILE A 252 -0.53 -16.45 -0.03
CA ILE A 252 -0.27 -16.83 1.36
C ILE A 252 1.17 -16.54 1.82
N PRO A 253 2.23 -16.90 1.06
CA PRO A 253 3.60 -16.53 1.43
C PRO A 253 3.78 -15.02 1.58
N VAL A 254 3.22 -14.23 0.65
CA VAL A 254 3.28 -12.76 0.68
C VAL A 254 2.57 -12.20 1.91
N ALA A 255 1.36 -12.68 2.19
CA ALA A 255 0.60 -12.28 3.37
C ALA A 255 1.35 -12.66 4.67
N ARG A 256 1.98 -13.84 4.69
CA ARG A 256 2.79 -14.30 5.83
C ARG A 256 4.00 -13.41 6.05
N ALA A 257 4.76 -13.07 5.02
CA ALA A 257 5.90 -12.18 5.12
C ALA A 257 5.51 -10.81 5.70
N LEU A 258 4.36 -10.25 5.28
CA LEU A 258 3.83 -9.03 5.86
C LEU A 258 3.51 -9.17 7.36
N VAL A 259 2.86 -10.26 7.78
CA VAL A 259 2.43 -10.47 9.18
C VAL A 259 3.61 -10.82 10.10
N GLU A 260 4.55 -11.66 9.64
CA GLU A 260 5.70 -12.10 10.47
C GLU A 260 6.54 -10.91 10.95
N ARG A 261 6.63 -9.84 10.17
CA ARG A 261 7.31 -8.61 10.56
C ARG A 261 6.79 -8.05 11.88
N TYR A 262 5.49 -8.17 12.15
CA TYR A 262 4.82 -7.59 13.32
C TYR A 262 4.75 -8.50 14.53
N LYS A 263 4.94 -9.80 14.38
CA LYS A 263 4.93 -10.75 15.51
C LYS A 263 5.99 -10.44 16.57
N LYS A 264 7.13 -9.93 16.15
CA LYS A 264 8.24 -9.57 17.06
C LYS A 264 8.10 -8.16 17.65
N ARG A 265 7.30 -7.29 17.03
CA ARG A 265 7.17 -5.88 17.44
C ARG A 265 6.31 -5.65 18.67
N SER A 266 5.46 -6.59 19.05
CA SER A 266 4.67 -6.49 20.29
C SER A 266 5.53 -6.46 21.56
N GLU A 267 6.83 -6.73 21.42
CA GLU A 267 7.82 -6.71 22.52
C GLU A 267 8.67 -5.42 22.54
N LEU A 268 8.51 -4.53 21.56
CA LEU A 268 9.22 -3.25 21.51
C LEU A 268 8.41 -2.18 22.25
N GLU A 269 8.91 -1.75 23.40
CA GLU A 269 8.41 -0.56 24.09
C GLU A 269 8.66 0.66 23.20
N LEU A 270 7.59 1.34 22.80
CA LEU A 270 7.69 2.66 22.19
C LEU A 270 8.14 3.63 23.30
N GLU A 271 9.20 4.42 23.05
CA GLU A 271 9.54 5.50 23.95
C GLU A 271 8.32 6.40 24.15
N ASP A 272 7.85 6.53 25.38
CA ASP A 272 6.71 7.38 25.76
C ASP A 272 7.04 8.85 25.42
N GLY A 273 6.50 9.31 24.32
CA GLY A 273 6.49 10.72 23.94
C GLY A 273 5.14 11.05 23.30
N GLU A 274 4.46 12.05 23.81
CA GLU A 274 3.29 12.61 23.12
C GLU A 274 3.76 13.25 21.79
N PHE A 275 3.73 12.45 20.72
CA PHE A 275 3.97 12.95 19.38
C PHE A 275 2.64 13.39 18.79
N VAL A 276 2.44 14.70 18.71
CA VAL A 276 1.27 15.29 18.05
C VAL A 276 1.62 15.55 16.59
N SER A 277 1.10 14.73 15.70
CA SER A 277 1.26 14.91 14.26
C SER A 277 0.45 16.10 13.75
N SER A 278 1.07 16.90 12.89
CA SER A 278 0.42 18.00 12.14
C SER A 278 -0.30 17.50 10.89
N ILE A 279 -0.13 16.23 10.53
CA ILE A 279 -0.68 15.63 9.31
C ILE A 279 -2.17 15.34 9.50
N ASN A 280 -2.98 15.69 8.50
CA ASN A 280 -4.36 15.23 8.45
C ASN A 280 -4.41 13.77 7.94
N PRO A 281 -4.69 12.76 8.80
CA PRO A 281 -4.63 11.36 8.40
C PRO A 281 -5.76 10.93 7.44
N PHE A 282 -6.76 11.79 7.26
CA PHE A 282 -7.95 11.52 6.47
C PHE A 282 -7.94 12.17 5.09
N MET A 283 -6.96 13.03 4.81
CA MET A 283 -6.88 13.76 3.56
C MET A 283 -5.43 13.91 3.11
N TYR A 284 -5.13 13.44 1.90
CA TYR A 284 -3.81 13.63 1.31
C TYR A 284 -3.54 15.11 1.05
N ALA A 285 -2.40 15.59 1.55
CA ALA A 285 -1.87 16.89 1.23
C ALA A 285 -0.36 16.78 1.02
N LYS A 286 0.12 17.06 -0.21
CA LYS A 286 1.56 17.11 -0.43
C LYS A 286 2.18 18.22 0.41
N ARG A 287 3.21 17.90 1.18
CA ARG A 287 4.01 18.85 1.94
C ARG A 287 4.54 19.95 1.03
N LYS A 288 4.49 21.19 1.47
CA LYS A 288 4.99 22.35 0.73
C LYS A 288 6.50 22.44 0.92
N THR A 289 7.26 22.38 -0.16
CA THR A 289 8.72 22.47 -0.14
C THR A 289 9.23 23.46 -1.17
N PHE A 290 10.48 23.91 -1.01
CA PHE A 290 11.14 24.73 -2.02
C PHE A 290 11.39 23.91 -3.28
N GLY A 291 11.34 24.56 -4.44
CA GLY A 291 11.76 23.94 -5.69
C GLY A 291 13.25 24.11 -5.92
N ILE A 292 14.03 23.05 -5.84
CA ILE A 292 15.47 23.05 -6.09
C ILE A 292 15.74 22.22 -7.34
N GLY A 293 15.87 22.90 -8.49
CA GLY A 293 15.94 22.22 -9.78
C GLY A 293 14.68 21.38 -10.03
N LYS A 294 14.84 20.04 -10.08
CA LYS A 294 13.74 19.08 -10.27
C LYS A 294 13.21 18.49 -8.97
N ILE A 295 13.69 18.94 -7.82
CA ILE A 295 13.39 18.37 -6.51
C ILE A 295 12.49 19.32 -5.75
N GLY A 296 11.49 18.78 -5.04
CA GLY A 296 10.59 19.59 -4.22
C GLY A 296 9.62 20.46 -5.01
N GLY A 297 8.95 21.36 -4.32
CA GLY A 297 7.93 22.25 -4.90
C GLY A 297 6.78 21.46 -5.53
N LYS A 298 6.47 21.80 -6.78
CA LYS A 298 5.42 21.12 -7.56
C LYS A 298 5.91 19.89 -8.33
N ASN A 299 7.20 19.57 -8.26
CA ASN A 299 7.76 18.41 -8.96
C ASN A 299 7.27 17.09 -8.35
N ALA A 300 7.22 16.04 -9.18
CA ALA A 300 7.03 14.68 -8.68
C ALA A 300 8.27 14.26 -7.88
N PRO A 301 8.12 13.34 -6.89
CA PRO A 301 9.26 12.82 -6.15
C PRO A 301 10.29 12.16 -7.06
N ILE A 302 11.58 12.42 -6.80
CA ILE A 302 12.70 11.86 -7.57
C ILE A 302 13.05 10.45 -7.12
N VAL A 303 13.69 9.68 -8.02
CA VAL A 303 14.28 8.38 -7.72
C VAL A 303 15.81 8.51 -7.75
N ILE A 304 16.46 8.13 -6.64
CA ILE A 304 17.92 8.00 -6.56
C ILE A 304 18.27 6.51 -6.54
N SER A 305 19.28 6.12 -7.34
CA SER A 305 19.77 4.75 -7.43
C SER A 305 21.29 4.71 -7.28
N SER A 306 21.82 3.79 -6.48
CA SER A 306 23.27 3.67 -6.23
C SER A 306 23.96 2.73 -7.18
N LEU A 307 25.09 3.17 -7.72
CA LEU A 307 26.05 2.31 -8.43
C LEU A 307 26.99 1.68 -7.38
N ARG A 308 26.78 0.39 -7.08
CA ARG A 308 27.59 -0.35 -6.07
C ARG A 308 28.79 -1.08 -6.68
N GLU A 309 28.83 -1.26 -8.00
CA GLU A 309 29.92 -1.93 -8.67
C GLU A 309 31.25 -1.23 -8.42
N LYS A 310 32.31 -2.02 -8.27
CA LYS A 310 33.68 -1.51 -8.12
C LYS A 310 34.30 -1.25 -9.49
N GLY A 311 35.24 -0.32 -9.57
CA GLY A 311 35.96 0.04 -10.79
C GLY A 311 35.41 1.29 -11.47
N GLU A 312 35.87 1.54 -12.70
CA GLU A 312 35.43 2.69 -13.49
C GLU A 312 33.97 2.55 -13.92
N ILE A 313 33.25 3.68 -13.94
CA ILE A 313 31.87 3.71 -14.41
C ILE A 313 31.87 3.73 -15.94
N THR A 314 31.16 2.80 -16.52
CA THR A 314 30.92 2.68 -17.97
C THR A 314 29.45 2.93 -18.30
N HIS A 315 29.15 3.11 -19.59
CA HIS A 315 27.76 3.25 -20.06
C HIS A 315 26.89 2.05 -19.66
N ALA A 316 27.47 0.82 -19.61
CA ALA A 316 26.76 -0.38 -19.26
C ALA A 316 26.25 -0.38 -17.80
N ASN A 317 26.95 0.29 -16.89
CA ASN A 317 26.52 0.39 -15.49
C ASN A 317 25.20 1.16 -15.32
N LEU A 318 24.82 2.00 -16.30
CA LEU A 318 23.61 2.81 -16.25
C LEU A 318 22.37 2.08 -16.78
N VAL A 319 22.52 0.89 -17.35
CA VAL A 319 21.40 0.13 -17.91
C VAL A 319 20.37 -0.20 -16.84
N GLY A 320 20.80 -0.63 -15.66
CA GLY A 320 19.92 -0.91 -14.53
C GLY A 320 19.25 0.34 -13.92
N ALA A 321 19.77 1.53 -14.23
CA ALA A 321 19.19 2.81 -13.85
C ALA A 321 18.22 3.38 -14.92
N GLY A 322 17.97 2.63 -15.99
CA GLY A 322 17.05 3.00 -17.07
C GLY A 322 17.68 3.75 -18.23
N TYR A 323 19.02 3.75 -18.35
CA TYR A 323 19.74 4.46 -19.41
C TYR A 323 20.56 3.48 -20.26
N ARG A 324 20.27 3.40 -21.55
CA ARG A 324 21.02 2.57 -22.50
C ARG A 324 21.66 3.46 -23.57
N TYR A 325 22.98 3.42 -23.64
CA TYR A 325 23.73 4.13 -24.67
C TYR A 325 23.86 3.28 -25.94
N SER A 326 23.47 3.86 -27.10
CA SER A 326 23.69 3.28 -28.42
C SER A 326 24.99 3.84 -29.00
N ILE A 327 26.01 3.02 -29.11
CA ILE A 327 27.31 3.42 -29.71
C ILE A 327 27.13 3.74 -31.20
N ALA A 328 26.23 3.04 -31.89
CA ALA A 328 26.01 3.24 -33.32
C ALA A 328 25.38 4.61 -33.65
N ASP A 329 24.52 5.08 -32.77
CA ASP A 329 23.75 6.34 -32.96
C ASP A 329 24.31 7.51 -32.15
N ASP A 330 25.29 7.25 -31.29
CA ASP A 330 25.85 8.20 -30.33
C ASP A 330 24.74 8.84 -29.47
N LYS A 331 23.80 8.01 -28.96
CA LYS A 331 22.59 8.46 -28.26
C LYS A 331 22.26 7.63 -27.04
N TRP A 332 21.67 8.30 -26.05
CA TRP A 332 21.03 7.66 -24.92
C TRP A 332 19.58 7.33 -25.23
N ASN A 333 19.20 6.08 -25.00
CA ASN A 333 17.81 5.64 -24.90
C ASN A 333 17.43 5.66 -23.41
N ILE A 334 16.35 6.38 -23.09
CA ILE A 334 15.90 6.60 -21.72
C ILE A 334 14.60 5.85 -21.54
N ALA A 335 14.56 4.94 -20.57
CA ALA A 335 13.35 4.19 -20.23
C ALA A 335 12.37 5.06 -19.41
N ASP A 336 11.09 4.69 -19.40
CA ASP A 336 10.06 5.38 -18.60
C ASP A 336 10.39 5.36 -17.10
N ARG A 337 11.05 4.29 -16.62
CA ARG A 337 11.59 4.13 -15.27
C ARG A 337 13.09 4.44 -15.20
N ALA A 338 13.54 5.52 -15.83
CA ALA A 338 14.91 5.98 -15.68
C ALA A 338 15.01 6.86 -14.42
N CYS A 339 15.95 6.54 -13.50
CA CYS A 339 16.13 7.29 -12.26
C CYS A 339 16.57 8.74 -12.54
N ASP A 340 16.25 9.64 -11.63
CA ASP A 340 16.59 11.06 -11.75
C ASP A 340 18.02 11.36 -11.32
N ALA A 341 18.57 10.53 -10.42
CA ALA A 341 19.93 10.65 -9.95
C ALA A 341 20.58 9.28 -9.70
N ILE A 342 21.88 9.17 -9.98
CA ILE A 342 22.71 8.03 -9.57
C ILE A 342 23.69 8.47 -8.48
N PHE A 343 23.85 7.65 -7.45
CA PHE A 343 24.91 7.82 -6.48
C PHE A 343 26.12 7.00 -6.88
N SER A 344 27.24 7.65 -7.15
CA SER A 344 28.47 7.05 -7.67
C SER A 344 29.53 6.79 -6.57
N GLY A 345 29.25 7.17 -5.33
CA GLY A 345 30.23 7.14 -4.24
C GLY A 345 31.38 8.08 -4.49
N SER A 346 32.60 7.54 -4.55
CA SER A 346 33.84 8.32 -4.77
C SER A 346 34.23 8.47 -6.25
N ARG A 347 33.39 8.03 -7.20
CA ARG A 347 33.75 7.89 -8.62
C ARG A 347 33.13 9.00 -9.47
N VAL A 348 33.94 9.60 -10.32
CA VAL A 348 33.49 10.54 -11.34
C VAL A 348 32.99 9.77 -12.56
N VAL A 349 31.90 10.19 -13.17
CA VAL A 349 31.43 9.64 -14.45
C VAL A 349 32.23 10.29 -15.58
N PRO A 350 33.02 9.53 -16.36
CA PRO A 350 34.00 10.08 -17.29
C PRO A 350 33.45 10.37 -18.69
N PHE A 351 32.14 10.30 -18.91
CA PHE A 351 31.51 10.47 -20.23
C PHE A 351 30.27 11.39 -20.14
N PRO A 352 29.84 11.97 -21.27
CA PRO A 352 28.66 12.82 -21.32
C PRO A 352 27.38 12.09 -20.90
N LEU A 353 26.60 12.71 -20.02
CA LEU A 353 25.37 12.18 -19.47
C LEU A 353 24.12 12.81 -20.10
N PRO A 354 22.98 12.08 -20.11
CA PRO A 354 21.70 12.69 -20.47
C PRO A 354 21.41 13.93 -19.66
N GLY A 355 20.75 14.92 -20.28
CA GLY A 355 20.41 16.19 -19.61
C GLY A 355 19.56 16.02 -18.35
N THR A 356 18.85 14.91 -18.26
CA THR A 356 17.92 14.60 -17.17
C THR A 356 18.56 13.94 -15.94
N LEU A 357 19.74 13.34 -16.10
CA LEU A 357 20.40 12.56 -15.06
C LEU A 357 21.38 13.41 -14.24
N MET A 358 21.26 13.35 -12.92
CA MET A 358 22.20 13.90 -11.95
C MET A 358 23.15 12.80 -11.44
N VAL A 359 24.37 13.18 -11.09
CA VAL A 359 25.30 12.30 -10.37
C VAL A 359 25.51 12.83 -8.97
N LEU A 360 25.22 12.01 -7.99
CA LEU A 360 25.49 12.28 -6.58
C LEU A 360 26.78 11.55 -6.20
N MET A 361 27.64 12.18 -5.43
CA MET A 361 28.90 11.59 -4.95
C MET A 361 29.25 12.11 -3.57
N ASN A 362 30.15 11.40 -2.86
CA ASN A 362 30.59 11.83 -1.54
C ASN A 362 31.13 13.27 -1.57
N GLY A 363 30.85 14.06 -0.57
CA GLY A 363 31.18 15.49 -0.50
C GLY A 363 32.67 15.80 -0.64
N ASP A 364 33.52 15.12 0.13
CA ASP A 364 34.98 15.29 0.08
C ASP A 364 35.57 14.88 -1.28
N ASP A 365 35.03 13.84 -1.91
CA ASP A 365 35.40 13.42 -3.25
C ASP A 365 34.98 14.44 -4.32
N TRP A 366 33.80 15.04 -4.15
CA TRP A 366 33.35 16.12 -5.03
C TRP A 366 34.27 17.34 -4.96
N LEU A 367 34.68 17.75 -3.75
CA LEU A 367 35.62 18.87 -3.58
C LEU A 367 36.95 18.58 -4.26
N SER A 368 37.49 17.38 -4.09
CA SER A 368 38.84 17.05 -4.58
C SER A 368 38.93 16.67 -6.05
N LYS A 369 37.84 16.12 -6.64
CA LYS A 369 37.87 15.53 -7.99
C LYS A 369 37.03 16.28 -9.01
N VAL A 370 36.02 17.02 -8.59
CA VAL A 370 34.99 17.58 -9.47
C VAL A 370 34.98 19.12 -9.43
N MET A 371 35.14 19.71 -8.26
CA MET A 371 35.10 21.18 -8.13
C MET A 371 36.16 21.84 -9.00
N GLY A 372 35.72 22.75 -9.87
CA GLY A 372 36.61 23.47 -10.82
C GLY A 372 36.89 22.71 -12.12
N THR A 373 36.23 21.57 -12.38
CA THR A 373 36.31 20.84 -13.65
C THR A 373 35.06 21.02 -14.51
N ASP A 374 35.11 20.62 -15.78
CA ASP A 374 33.99 20.71 -16.73
C ASP A 374 32.80 19.77 -16.36
N VAL A 375 33.05 18.74 -15.57
CA VAL A 375 32.00 17.77 -15.14
C VAL A 375 31.19 18.27 -13.93
N VAL A 376 31.55 19.39 -13.33
CA VAL A 376 30.88 19.95 -12.12
C VAL A 376 29.39 20.22 -12.31
N GLU A 377 28.94 20.50 -13.54
CA GLU A 377 27.53 20.81 -13.81
C GLU A 377 26.56 19.67 -13.58
N LYS A 378 27.04 18.42 -13.61
CA LYS A 378 26.24 17.20 -13.47
C LYS A 378 26.49 16.45 -12.16
N HIS A 379 27.55 16.79 -11.44
CA HIS A 379 27.95 16.13 -10.20
C HIS A 379 27.63 17.00 -8.99
N TYR A 380 26.94 16.43 -8.02
CA TYR A 380 26.46 17.10 -6.82
C TYR A 380 26.95 16.37 -5.56
N PRO A 381 27.39 17.09 -4.53
CA PRO A 381 27.89 16.46 -3.31
C PRO A 381 26.76 15.94 -2.43
N VAL A 382 27.02 14.82 -1.77
CA VAL A 382 26.28 14.30 -0.63
C VAL A 382 27.18 14.41 0.58
N TRP A 383 26.80 15.26 1.49
CA TRP A 383 27.52 15.56 2.72
C TRP A 383 26.95 14.77 3.88
N ASP A 384 27.80 14.27 4.76
CA ASP A 384 27.39 13.95 6.11
C ASP A 384 27.27 15.24 6.93
N LYS A 385 26.56 15.21 8.07
CA LYS A 385 26.37 16.40 8.92
C LYS A 385 27.68 17.05 9.36
N GLU A 386 28.67 16.24 9.76
CA GLU A 386 29.98 16.71 10.19
C GLU A 386 30.78 17.32 9.05
N GLU A 387 30.69 16.78 7.84
CA GLU A 387 31.30 17.35 6.64
C GLU A 387 30.66 18.69 6.30
N TRP A 388 29.31 18.76 6.35
CA TRP A 388 28.55 19.97 6.06
C TRP A 388 28.96 21.16 6.93
N VAL A 389 29.15 20.95 8.22
CA VAL A 389 29.55 22.03 9.15
C VAL A 389 30.94 22.59 8.84
N ARG A 390 31.82 21.79 8.23
CA ARG A 390 33.21 22.15 7.91
C ARG A 390 33.39 22.74 6.51
N VAL A 391 32.48 22.45 5.60
CA VAL A 391 32.63 22.81 4.20
C VAL A 391 32.48 24.32 3.99
N LYS A 392 33.29 24.86 3.07
CA LYS A 392 33.27 26.29 2.72
C LYS A 392 32.87 26.56 1.27
N SER A 393 32.89 25.52 0.44
CA SER A 393 32.55 25.62 -1.00
C SER A 393 31.36 24.70 -1.30
N PHE A 394 30.36 25.25 -1.99
CA PHE A 394 29.07 24.61 -2.20
C PHE A 394 28.76 24.46 -3.70
N ALA A 395 28.06 23.40 -4.04
CA ALA A 395 27.49 23.21 -5.36
C ALA A 395 26.19 24.00 -5.52
N LYS A 396 25.63 24.01 -6.74
CA LYS A 396 24.30 24.61 -7.01
C LYS A 396 23.17 23.89 -6.28
N VAL A 397 23.36 22.60 -5.99
CA VAL A 397 22.49 21.78 -5.16
C VAL A 397 23.37 20.93 -4.24
N ASN A 398 23.06 20.91 -2.98
CA ASN A 398 23.79 20.17 -1.95
C ASN A 398 22.85 19.18 -1.28
N PHE A 399 23.23 17.93 -1.21
CA PHE A 399 22.48 16.91 -0.49
C PHE A 399 23.14 16.70 0.88
N ILE A 400 22.33 16.64 1.92
CA ILE A 400 22.85 16.38 3.28
C ILE A 400 22.15 15.15 3.81
N LYS A 401 22.93 14.12 4.12
CA LYS A 401 22.46 12.86 4.67
C LYS A 401 22.43 12.98 6.20
N VAL A 402 21.28 12.71 6.79
CA VAL A 402 21.03 12.80 8.22
C VAL A 402 20.09 11.72 8.71
N GLU A 403 20.26 11.30 9.96
CA GLU A 403 19.29 10.52 10.72
C GLU A 403 18.44 11.46 11.59
N ARG A 404 17.34 10.96 12.14
CA ARG A 404 16.43 11.75 13.00
C ARG A 404 17.18 12.41 14.18
N GLY A 405 18.13 11.71 14.80
CA GLY A 405 18.93 12.24 15.91
C GLY A 405 19.80 13.45 15.56
N ASP A 406 20.02 13.72 14.27
CA ASP A 406 20.80 14.87 13.79
C ASP A 406 19.99 16.16 13.69
N LEU A 407 18.67 16.09 13.76
CA LEU A 407 17.75 17.20 13.49
C LEU A 407 17.64 18.14 14.70
N SER A 408 18.61 19.04 14.87
CA SER A 408 18.50 20.14 15.84
C SER A 408 17.92 21.41 15.20
N LYS A 409 17.33 22.26 16.03
CA LYS A 409 16.74 23.53 15.58
C LYS A 409 17.77 24.42 14.90
N GLU A 410 18.93 24.61 15.53
CA GLU A 410 20.01 25.46 14.99
C GLU A 410 20.51 24.95 13.65
N PHE A 411 20.60 23.63 13.48
CA PHE A 411 21.02 23.02 12.22
C PHE A 411 20.01 23.30 11.12
N LEU A 412 18.73 23.05 11.36
CA LEU A 412 17.66 23.21 10.37
C LEU A 412 17.42 24.68 9.99
N GLU A 413 17.40 25.62 10.96
CA GLU A 413 17.30 27.06 10.69
C GLU A 413 18.46 27.57 9.82
N GLY A 414 19.68 27.03 10.03
CA GLY A 414 20.83 27.32 9.19
C GLY A 414 20.68 26.83 7.73
N LEU A 415 20.00 25.71 7.52
CA LEU A 415 19.78 25.13 6.19
C LEU A 415 18.69 25.86 5.38
N VAL A 416 17.59 26.23 6.02
CA VAL A 416 16.45 26.92 5.35
C VAL A 416 16.88 28.23 4.68
N LEU A 417 17.83 28.94 5.27
CA LEU A 417 18.33 30.19 4.71
C LEU A 417 19.02 30.02 3.35
N ARG A 418 19.38 28.80 2.99
CA ARG A 418 20.21 28.52 1.80
C ARG A 418 19.40 28.11 0.58
N GLN A 419 18.30 27.72 0.50
CA GLN A 419 17.49 27.35 -0.68
C GLN A 419 18.23 26.54 -1.79
N ASP A 420 19.37 25.90 -1.45
CA ASP A 420 20.18 25.05 -2.32
C ASP A 420 20.44 23.66 -1.68
N VAL A 421 19.71 23.32 -0.62
CA VAL A 421 19.90 22.13 0.20
C VAL A 421 18.72 21.19 0.08
N VAL A 422 19.01 19.91 -0.13
CA VAL A 422 18.06 18.79 -0.09
C VAL A 422 18.48 17.86 1.05
N LEU A 423 17.59 17.54 1.96
CA LEU A 423 17.86 16.55 3.00
C LEU A 423 17.66 15.12 2.46
N ILE A 424 18.55 14.22 2.83
CA ILE A 424 18.37 12.77 2.70
C ILE A 424 18.16 12.24 4.11
N LEU A 425 16.91 11.93 4.44
CA LEU A 425 16.57 11.30 5.71
C LEU A 425 16.73 9.79 5.58
N GLU A 426 17.63 9.23 6.35
CA GLU A 426 17.85 7.78 6.44
C GLU A 426 17.50 7.25 7.83
N THR A 427 17.17 5.97 7.90
CA THR A 427 16.89 5.27 9.15
C THR A 427 17.42 3.85 9.13
N THR A 428 17.94 3.42 10.27
CA THR A 428 18.35 2.05 10.56
C THR A 428 17.35 1.31 11.45
N TYR A 429 16.34 2.00 11.97
CA TYR A 429 15.35 1.42 12.87
C TYR A 429 14.46 0.38 12.17
N GLU A 430 14.01 -0.62 12.93
CA GLU A 430 13.03 -1.60 12.43
C GLU A 430 11.66 -0.95 12.13
N ASN A 431 11.26 0.05 12.91
CA ASN A 431 10.05 0.87 12.73
C ASN A 431 10.31 2.04 11.76
N ALA A 432 10.91 1.74 10.61
CA ALA A 432 11.41 2.75 9.69
C ALA A 432 10.33 3.72 9.18
N MET A 433 9.11 3.24 8.90
CA MET A 433 8.02 4.11 8.46
C MET A 433 7.71 5.18 9.51
N MET A 434 7.57 4.79 10.75
CA MET A 434 7.25 5.72 11.84
C MET A 434 8.42 6.68 12.10
N ASP A 435 9.65 6.16 12.14
CA ASP A 435 10.84 6.99 12.37
C ASP A 435 11.03 8.06 11.27
N LEU A 436 10.90 7.68 10.00
CA LEU A 436 10.95 8.63 8.88
C LEU A 436 9.80 9.64 8.91
N ARG A 437 8.58 9.21 9.25
CA ARG A 437 7.43 10.11 9.40
C ARG A 437 7.69 11.15 10.47
N ILE A 438 8.13 10.74 11.66
CA ILE A 438 8.50 11.63 12.75
C ILE A 438 9.65 12.55 12.33
N ALA A 439 10.68 12.02 11.68
CA ALA A 439 11.81 12.83 11.21
C ALA A 439 11.38 13.95 10.25
N VAL A 440 10.47 13.69 9.31
CA VAL A 440 9.95 14.74 8.42
C VAL A 440 9.15 15.77 9.19
N GLU A 441 8.33 15.37 10.17
CA GLU A 441 7.60 16.33 11.00
C GLU A 441 8.53 17.13 11.94
N GLU A 442 9.62 16.54 12.43
CA GLU A 442 10.63 17.25 13.17
C GLU A 442 11.35 18.30 12.30
N VAL A 443 11.59 18.00 11.01
CA VAL A 443 12.11 19.01 10.06
C VAL A 443 11.18 20.22 10.01
N GLU A 444 9.85 20.02 9.91
CA GLU A 444 8.89 21.13 9.92
C GLU A 444 8.89 21.89 11.26
N ASN A 445 8.76 21.15 12.37
CA ASN A 445 8.54 21.74 13.70
C ASN A 445 9.78 22.39 14.30
N LYS A 446 10.99 22.04 13.82
CA LYS A 446 12.26 22.55 14.31
C LYS A 446 12.88 23.64 13.41
N GLY A 447 12.10 24.25 12.50
CA GLY A 447 12.54 25.39 11.70
C GLY A 447 13.14 25.01 10.33
N GLY A 448 12.94 23.79 9.86
CA GLY A 448 13.31 23.32 8.52
C GLY A 448 12.16 23.39 7.51
N GLU A 449 11.14 24.23 7.76
CA GLU A 449 9.99 24.38 6.88
C GLU A 449 10.40 24.63 5.44
N GLY A 450 9.84 23.84 4.53
CA GLY A 450 10.09 23.98 3.10
C GLY A 450 11.35 23.30 2.58
N LEU A 451 12.22 22.70 3.41
CA LEU A 451 13.37 21.92 2.92
C LEU A 451 12.88 20.66 2.19
N PRO A 452 13.31 20.43 0.93
CA PRO A 452 13.00 19.17 0.25
C PRO A 452 13.65 17.98 0.95
N VAL A 453 12.94 16.85 0.99
CA VAL A 453 13.37 15.63 1.69
C VAL A 453 13.33 14.42 0.75
N VAL A 454 14.43 13.71 0.65
CA VAL A 454 14.52 12.38 0.03
C VAL A 454 14.52 11.34 1.15
N LEU A 455 13.64 10.37 1.05
CA LEU A 455 13.53 9.25 2.00
C LEU A 455 14.48 8.14 1.56
N LYS A 456 15.43 7.77 2.42
CA LYS A 456 16.37 6.68 2.15
C LYS A 456 16.14 5.53 3.12
N ARG A 457 16.03 4.33 2.57
CA ARG A 457 15.95 3.10 3.36
C ARG A 457 16.92 2.06 2.82
N GLU A 458 17.77 1.55 3.70
CA GLU A 458 18.65 0.42 3.41
C GLU A 458 18.18 -0.82 4.18
N LEU A 459 17.96 -1.92 3.46
CA LEU A 459 17.63 -3.23 4.03
C LEU A 459 18.64 -4.26 3.55
N ASN A 460 19.31 -4.90 4.51
CA ASN A 460 20.31 -5.92 4.26
C ASN A 460 19.88 -7.25 4.92
N LYS A 461 20.36 -8.36 4.37
CA LYS A 461 20.15 -9.71 4.91
C LYS A 461 18.68 -10.16 4.98
N VAL A 462 17.86 -9.70 4.07
CA VAL A 462 16.45 -10.12 3.88
C VAL A 462 16.29 -10.80 2.52
N GLY A 463 15.27 -11.66 2.38
CA GLY A 463 14.93 -12.26 1.10
C GLY A 463 14.39 -11.24 0.10
N LYS A 464 14.40 -11.58 -1.21
CA LYS A 464 13.93 -10.66 -2.27
C LYS A 464 12.47 -10.22 -2.05
N GLU A 465 11.60 -11.13 -1.67
CA GLU A 465 10.19 -10.81 -1.41
C GLU A 465 10.04 -9.89 -0.19
N GLU A 466 10.70 -10.21 0.92
CA GLU A 466 10.73 -9.36 2.11
C GLU A 466 11.30 -7.98 1.81
N PHE A 467 12.36 -7.90 1.00
CA PHE A 467 12.93 -6.63 0.55
C PHE A 467 11.90 -5.76 -0.15
N THR A 468 11.17 -6.32 -1.12
CA THR A 468 10.10 -5.62 -1.85
C THR A 468 9.00 -5.16 -0.90
N LEU A 469 8.51 -6.05 -0.03
CA LEU A 469 7.40 -5.75 0.87
C LEU A 469 7.77 -4.71 1.94
N TYR A 470 8.93 -4.85 2.56
CA TYR A 470 9.33 -3.97 3.66
C TYR A 470 9.73 -2.58 3.16
N GLN A 471 10.48 -2.47 2.06
CA GLN A 471 10.76 -1.18 1.42
C GLN A 471 9.48 -0.46 1.01
N SER A 472 8.51 -1.20 0.46
CA SER A 472 7.22 -0.65 0.04
C SER A 472 6.39 -0.13 1.22
N THR A 473 6.40 -0.83 2.34
CA THR A 473 5.74 -0.38 3.56
C THR A 473 6.46 0.84 4.13
N ASP A 474 7.78 0.75 4.31
CA ASP A 474 8.57 1.76 5.02
C ASP A 474 8.55 3.12 4.31
N LEU A 475 8.76 3.13 3.00
CA LEU A 475 8.75 4.36 2.21
C LEU A 475 7.35 4.76 1.76
N GLY A 476 6.54 3.77 1.35
CA GLY A 476 5.18 4.01 0.86
C GLY A 476 4.27 4.61 1.91
N GLY A 477 4.36 4.16 3.17
CA GLY A 477 3.56 4.69 4.27
C GLY A 477 3.86 6.16 4.61
N VAL A 478 5.08 6.63 4.35
CA VAL A 478 5.44 8.04 4.50
C VAL A 478 4.93 8.87 3.32
N LEU A 479 5.08 8.34 2.09
CA LEU A 479 4.62 9.02 0.87
C LEU A 479 3.09 9.16 0.79
N ILE A 480 2.32 8.21 1.35
CA ILE A 480 0.85 8.26 1.42
C ILE A 480 0.36 9.50 2.20
N ASP A 481 1.14 9.97 3.13
CA ASP A 481 0.84 11.18 3.91
C ASP A 481 1.32 12.46 3.24
N GLY A 482 1.82 12.37 2.00
CA GLY A 482 2.32 13.50 1.23
C GLY A 482 3.72 13.97 1.65
N LEU A 483 4.43 13.16 2.43
CA LEU A 483 5.77 13.42 2.91
C LEU A 483 6.82 12.85 1.95
N GLY A 484 7.89 13.59 1.71
CA GLY A 484 8.99 13.17 0.86
C GLY A 484 8.91 13.69 -0.58
N ASP A 485 10.05 14.21 -1.06
CA ASP A 485 10.26 14.72 -2.42
C ASP A 485 11.13 13.78 -3.26
N GLY A 486 11.46 12.61 -2.74
CA GLY A 486 12.20 11.56 -3.43
C GLY A 486 12.36 10.32 -2.59
N VAL A 487 12.81 9.25 -3.25
CA VAL A 487 13.09 7.95 -2.64
C VAL A 487 14.45 7.42 -3.07
N TRP A 488 15.11 6.75 -2.13
CA TRP A 488 16.38 6.07 -2.34
C TRP A 488 16.34 4.68 -1.68
N VAL A 489 16.11 3.67 -2.52
CA VAL A 489 16.01 2.26 -2.10
C VAL A 489 17.39 1.63 -2.14
N GLU A 490 17.83 1.05 -1.02
CA GLU A 490 19.11 0.38 -0.88
C GLU A 490 18.96 -1.03 -0.29
N GLY A 491 19.84 -1.94 -0.73
CA GLY A 491 19.93 -3.29 -0.20
C GLY A 491 21.11 -4.07 -0.76
N GLU A 492 21.81 -4.81 0.08
CA GLU A 492 22.91 -5.67 -0.32
C GLU A 492 22.38 -6.88 -1.12
N GLY A 493 23.06 -7.23 -2.22
CA GLY A 493 22.68 -8.37 -3.07
C GLY A 493 21.49 -8.13 -3.99
N VAL A 494 20.86 -6.94 -3.96
CA VAL A 494 19.75 -6.57 -4.85
C VAL A 494 20.30 -5.78 -6.03
N SER A 495 19.92 -6.17 -7.25
CA SER A 495 20.42 -5.54 -8.48
C SER A 495 20.01 -4.06 -8.56
N LEU A 496 20.79 -3.26 -9.31
CA LEU A 496 20.44 -1.86 -9.58
C LEU A 496 19.05 -1.73 -10.23
N SER A 497 18.75 -2.62 -11.18
CA SER A 497 17.46 -2.63 -11.87
C SER A 497 16.30 -2.92 -10.91
N ASP A 498 16.44 -3.92 -10.02
CA ASP A 498 15.39 -4.27 -9.05
C ASP A 498 15.14 -3.11 -8.08
N ARG A 499 16.20 -2.46 -7.56
CA ARG A 499 16.08 -1.29 -6.67
C ARG A 499 15.43 -0.10 -7.37
N THR A 500 15.82 0.19 -8.60
CA THR A 500 15.25 1.29 -9.39
C THR A 500 13.77 1.03 -9.70
N ASN A 501 13.43 -0.18 -10.15
CA ASN A 501 12.05 -0.56 -10.44
C ASN A 501 11.17 -0.53 -9.19
N LEU A 502 11.67 -1.01 -8.06
CA LEU A 502 10.96 -0.96 -6.78
C LEU A 502 10.67 0.49 -6.35
N ALA A 503 11.66 1.38 -6.47
CA ALA A 503 11.48 2.80 -6.14
C ALA A 503 10.35 3.43 -6.97
N PHE A 504 10.34 3.21 -8.29
CA PHE A 504 9.24 3.65 -9.16
C PHE A 504 7.90 2.98 -8.83
N GLY A 505 7.92 1.68 -8.52
CA GLY A 505 6.74 0.93 -8.10
C GLY A 505 6.10 1.51 -6.82
N ILE A 506 6.92 1.88 -5.84
CA ILE A 506 6.46 2.54 -4.60
C ILE A 506 5.81 3.88 -4.90
N LEU A 507 6.45 4.73 -5.71
CA LEU A 507 5.91 6.03 -6.11
C LEU A 507 4.58 5.88 -6.87
N GLN A 508 4.46 4.87 -7.72
CA GLN A 508 3.24 4.58 -8.46
C GLN A 508 2.13 4.04 -7.56
N ALA A 509 2.45 3.12 -6.64
CA ALA A 509 1.49 2.56 -5.69
C ALA A 509 0.94 3.62 -4.72
N THR A 510 1.73 4.63 -4.37
CA THR A 510 1.33 5.78 -3.56
C THR A 510 0.69 6.92 -4.37
N ARG A 511 0.64 6.79 -5.70
CA ARG A 511 0.15 7.79 -6.65
C ARG A 511 0.89 9.14 -6.61
N THR A 512 2.07 9.16 -6.07
CA THR A 512 2.91 10.37 -6.02
C THR A 512 3.65 10.63 -7.32
N ARG A 513 3.93 9.56 -8.10
CA ARG A 513 4.48 9.64 -9.47
C ARG A 513 4.01 8.45 -10.29
N ILE A 514 3.39 8.69 -11.44
CA ILE A 514 2.99 7.65 -12.40
C ILE A 514 4.06 7.58 -13.49
N SER A 515 4.67 6.42 -13.66
CA SER A 515 5.78 6.19 -14.60
C SER A 515 5.46 5.21 -15.72
N GLN A 516 4.38 4.42 -15.58
CA GLN A 516 3.95 3.46 -16.60
C GLN A 516 2.45 3.23 -16.54
N THR A 517 1.91 2.56 -17.55
CA THR A 517 0.50 2.11 -17.57
C THR A 517 0.22 1.21 -16.37
N GLU A 518 -0.85 1.50 -15.66
CA GLU A 518 -1.32 0.68 -14.55
C GLU A 518 -2.37 -0.32 -15.05
N TYR A 519 -2.10 -1.62 -14.82
CA TYR A 519 -3.06 -2.68 -15.11
C TYR A 519 -3.81 -3.03 -13.83
N ILE A 520 -5.09 -2.68 -13.80
CA ILE A 520 -5.97 -2.98 -12.68
C ILE A 520 -6.68 -4.29 -13.01
N SER A 521 -6.22 -5.39 -12.43
CA SER A 521 -6.82 -6.71 -12.62
C SER A 521 -7.23 -7.32 -11.29
N CYS A 522 -8.41 -7.96 -11.28
CA CYS A 522 -8.89 -8.64 -10.09
C CYS A 522 -8.20 -10.02 -9.93
N PRO A 523 -8.15 -10.57 -8.70
CA PRO A 523 -7.50 -11.87 -8.45
C PRO A 523 -8.33 -13.06 -8.92
N SER A 524 -9.36 -12.87 -9.74
CA SER A 524 -10.36 -13.89 -10.05
C SER A 524 -11.19 -14.32 -8.83
N CYS A 525 -12.27 -15.00 -9.07
CA CYS A 525 -13.13 -15.66 -8.07
C CYS A 525 -14.00 -16.68 -8.78
N GLY A 526 -14.77 -17.50 -8.06
CA GLY A 526 -15.68 -18.50 -8.63
C GLY A 526 -16.74 -18.00 -9.63
N ARG A 527 -16.78 -16.69 -9.92
CA ARG A 527 -17.62 -16.06 -10.95
C ARG A 527 -16.88 -15.80 -12.26
N THR A 528 -15.55 -15.92 -12.27
CA THR A 528 -14.74 -15.64 -13.46
C THR A 528 -14.65 -16.92 -14.29
N LEU A 529 -15.21 -16.88 -15.51
CA LEU A 529 -15.32 -18.06 -16.39
C LEU A 529 -14.16 -18.18 -17.40
N PHE A 530 -13.11 -17.39 -17.26
CA PHE A 530 -11.94 -17.39 -18.13
C PHE A 530 -10.65 -17.19 -17.33
N ASP A 531 -9.52 -17.57 -17.91
CA ASP A 531 -8.19 -17.38 -17.30
C ASP A 531 -7.82 -15.89 -17.33
N LEU A 532 -7.84 -15.27 -16.17
CA LEU A 532 -7.60 -13.85 -15.97
C LEU A 532 -6.11 -13.53 -16.00
N GLU A 533 -5.27 -14.44 -15.52
CA GLU A 533 -3.81 -14.32 -15.54
C GLU A 533 -3.30 -14.31 -16.99
N GLU A 534 -3.71 -15.30 -17.79
CA GLU A 534 -3.36 -15.39 -19.21
C GLU A 534 -3.89 -14.16 -19.98
N THR A 535 -5.12 -13.73 -19.71
CA THR A 535 -5.73 -12.57 -20.37
C THR A 535 -4.98 -11.28 -20.04
N THR A 536 -4.62 -11.06 -18.78
CA THR A 536 -3.85 -9.88 -18.34
C THR A 536 -2.46 -9.88 -18.99
N ALA A 537 -1.79 -11.04 -19.05
CA ALA A 537 -0.50 -11.18 -19.72
C ALA A 537 -0.58 -10.82 -21.22
N LYS A 538 -1.62 -11.29 -21.93
CA LYS A 538 -1.85 -10.95 -23.34
C LYS A 538 -2.07 -9.45 -23.56
N ILE A 539 -2.85 -8.80 -22.70
CA ILE A 539 -3.09 -7.35 -22.77
C ILE A 539 -1.78 -6.59 -22.55
N ARG A 540 -0.98 -6.97 -21.56
CA ARG A 540 0.33 -6.34 -21.33
C ARG A 540 1.26 -6.45 -22.53
N LEU A 541 1.35 -7.63 -23.14
CA LEU A 541 2.17 -7.83 -24.33
C LEU A 541 1.71 -7.00 -25.54
N ALA A 542 0.44 -6.69 -25.63
CA ALA A 542 -0.15 -5.91 -26.73
C ALA A 542 -0.08 -4.40 -26.55
N THR A 543 0.09 -3.92 -25.30
CA THR A 543 -0.03 -2.49 -24.95
C THR A 543 1.17 -1.93 -24.19
N GLY A 544 2.14 -2.77 -23.84
CA GLY A 544 3.36 -2.43 -23.08
C GLY A 544 4.57 -2.08 -23.94
#